data_b501ac933960b2584a9c69dd0b894e31
#
_entry.id   b501ac933960b2584a9c69dd0b894e31
#
_cell.length_a   1.000
_cell.length_b   1.000
_cell.length_c   1.000
_cell.angle_alpha   90.00
_cell.angle_beta   90.00
_cell.angle_gamma   90.00
#
_symmetry.space_group_name_H-M   'P 1'
#
loop_
_entity.id
_entity.type
_entity.pdbx_description
1 polymer ?
#
loop_
_entity_poly.entity_id
_entity_poly.type
_entity_poly.pdbx_seq_one_letter_code
_entity_poly.pdbx_strand_id
1 'polypeptide(L)'
;YVGAGTVEFIVEQPGGYDAPDQMKFYFMEMNTRLQVEHPVTEAITGLDLVEWQLRVANGEPLPLEQDDLDIQGHAIEARISAENPDNNFLPATGTLYVYRKPAASSFEVDEVRIDDGVREGDAISPFYDPMIAKLIVWGETREEALGKLDAALAQTHIVGLQTNVQFLRRVLATESFSQGKLDTALIQRESEHLFNQDPLGVDMAVAAAVARTVLAERDAESHDPFSRTDGFRSHGVASRRIDLEYAGKPVVAKLRYLDDGLQLKVGDGESAPLSFTRQPDGAIDVRYAGQRQVVRTFPRGEVVHVFGTDGATTITELDVLAHAVEGAGEGGRLTAPMPGKVVSIAVKAGDKVTKGQPLAVMEAMKMEHTIAAPQDGVVDEVLYAPGDQVTEGAELLRLGMGAA
;
A
#
# COMPACT_ATOMS: atom_id res chain seq x y z
N TYR A 1 24.15 -0.31 32.34
CA TYR A 1 22.82 -0.01 31.82
C TYR A 1 21.75 -0.87 32.49
N VAL A 2 20.64 -0.30 32.84
CA VAL A 2 19.49 -0.98 33.43
C VAL A 2 18.26 -0.71 32.56
N GLY A 3 17.57 -1.76 32.11
CA GLY A 3 16.40 -1.68 31.21
C GLY A 3 16.53 -2.63 30.04
N ALA A 4 15.53 -2.58 29.14
CA ALA A 4 15.52 -3.37 27.92
C ALA A 4 16.59 -2.87 26.94
N GLY A 5 17.29 -3.80 26.29
CA GLY A 5 18.28 -3.49 25.26
C GLY A 5 18.49 -4.66 24.31
N THR A 6 18.99 -4.35 23.11
CA THR A 6 19.30 -5.34 22.07
C THR A 6 20.73 -5.13 21.58
N VAL A 7 21.53 -6.17 21.62
CA VAL A 7 22.86 -6.19 21.01
C VAL A 7 22.73 -6.70 19.59
N GLU A 8 23.21 -5.92 18.63
CA GLU A 8 23.12 -6.24 17.21
C GLU A 8 24.46 -6.68 16.65
N PHE A 9 24.40 -7.69 15.78
CA PHE A 9 25.56 -8.27 15.11
C PHE A 9 25.34 -8.27 13.60
N ILE A 10 26.41 -8.03 12.86
CA ILE A 10 26.45 -8.31 11.42
C ILE A 10 27.05 -9.70 11.19
N VAL A 11 26.42 -10.48 10.29
CA VAL A 11 26.83 -11.87 10.05
C VAL A 11 27.35 -12.00 8.61
N GLU A 12 28.54 -12.58 8.48
CA GLU A 12 29.10 -13.00 7.20
C GLU A 12 28.87 -14.51 7.03
N GLN A 13 28.31 -14.91 5.90
CA GLN A 13 27.96 -16.31 5.60
C GLN A 13 28.67 -16.80 4.33
N PRO A 14 30.00 -17.03 4.35
CA PRO A 14 30.77 -17.42 3.16
C PRO A 14 30.35 -18.77 2.56
N GLY A 15 29.82 -19.66 3.40
CA GLY A 15 29.29 -20.99 2.98
C GLY A 15 27.78 -21.03 2.73
N GLY A 16 27.09 -19.88 2.77
CA GLY A 16 25.63 -19.82 2.70
C GLY A 16 24.95 -20.38 3.93
N TYR A 17 23.63 -20.61 3.82
CA TYR A 17 22.80 -21.09 4.93
C TYR A 17 23.04 -22.56 5.32
N ASP A 18 23.62 -23.35 4.42
CA ASP A 18 23.86 -24.78 4.60
C ASP A 18 25.18 -25.08 5.39
N ALA A 19 25.96 -24.04 5.68
CA ALA A 19 27.22 -24.17 6.41
C ALA A 19 27.28 -23.20 7.62
N PRO A 20 26.43 -23.38 8.64
CA PRO A 20 26.35 -22.48 9.79
C PRO A 20 27.67 -22.40 10.57
N ASP A 21 28.47 -23.48 10.59
CA ASP A 21 29.79 -23.51 11.26
C ASP A 21 30.84 -22.56 10.65
N GLN A 22 30.59 -22.07 9.42
CA GLN A 22 31.45 -21.10 8.73
C GLN A 22 31.00 -19.66 8.94
N MET A 23 29.92 -19.46 9.65
CA MET A 23 29.41 -18.11 9.94
C MET A 23 30.38 -17.35 10.82
N LYS A 24 30.57 -16.07 10.50
CA LYS A 24 31.31 -15.13 11.33
C LYS A 24 30.39 -13.98 11.68
N PHE A 25 30.38 -13.62 12.94
CA PHE A 25 29.57 -12.48 13.39
C PHE A 25 30.45 -11.45 14.09
N TYR A 26 30.09 -10.20 13.90
CA TYR A 26 30.80 -9.06 14.42
C TYR A 26 29.81 -8.16 15.15
N PHE A 27 30.22 -7.65 16.32
CA PHE A 27 29.40 -6.66 17.03
C PHE A 27 29.21 -5.43 16.16
N MET A 28 28.00 -4.95 16.07
CA MET A 28 27.64 -3.75 15.34
C MET A 28 27.28 -2.61 16.30
N GLU A 29 26.21 -2.77 17.06
CA GLU A 29 25.77 -1.75 18.02
C GLU A 29 24.92 -2.35 19.14
N MET A 30 24.59 -1.56 20.14
CA MET A 30 23.60 -1.88 21.16
C MET A 30 22.52 -0.79 21.17
N ASN A 31 21.29 -1.19 20.96
CA ASN A 31 20.11 -0.34 21.16
C ASN A 31 19.69 -0.40 22.63
N THR A 32 19.93 0.67 23.38
CA THR A 32 19.60 0.79 24.81
C THR A 32 18.15 1.25 25.01
N ARG A 33 17.22 0.53 24.43
CA ARG A 33 15.78 0.77 24.45
C ARG A 33 15.02 -0.50 24.10
N LEU A 34 13.73 -0.53 24.38
CA LEU A 34 12.85 -1.56 23.86
C LEU A 34 12.77 -1.42 22.33
N GLN A 35 12.83 -2.53 21.61
CA GLN A 35 12.70 -2.56 20.16
C GLN A 35 11.24 -2.45 19.74
N VAL A 36 11.00 -1.94 18.51
CA VAL A 36 9.65 -1.87 17.94
C VAL A 36 9.06 -3.27 17.85
N GLU A 37 9.85 -4.26 17.46
CA GLU A 37 9.50 -5.66 17.25
C GLU A 37 9.45 -6.52 18.54
N HIS A 38 9.47 -5.91 19.73
CA HIS A 38 9.33 -6.67 21.00
C HIS A 38 8.09 -7.60 21.05
N PRO A 39 6.97 -7.31 20.36
CA PRO A 39 5.83 -8.21 20.36
C PRO A 39 6.11 -9.61 19.82
N VAL A 40 7.12 -9.78 18.95
CA VAL A 40 7.57 -11.11 18.49
C VAL A 40 8.10 -11.91 19.66
N THR A 41 8.95 -11.30 20.49
CA THR A 41 9.47 -11.94 21.71
C THR A 41 8.35 -12.23 22.71
N GLU A 42 7.45 -11.30 22.92
CA GLU A 42 6.28 -11.49 23.79
C GLU A 42 5.41 -12.67 23.33
N ALA A 43 5.15 -12.76 22.02
CA ALA A 43 4.32 -13.82 21.46
C ALA A 43 4.91 -15.24 21.65
N ILE A 44 6.24 -15.39 21.58
CA ILE A 44 6.89 -16.71 21.71
C ILE A 44 7.27 -17.07 23.15
N THR A 45 7.28 -16.10 24.07
CA THR A 45 7.65 -16.33 25.49
C THR A 45 6.49 -16.17 26.45
N GLY A 46 5.36 -15.56 26.01
CA GLY A 46 4.22 -15.26 26.87
C GLY A 46 4.46 -14.12 27.87
N LEU A 47 5.50 -13.29 27.65
CA LEU A 47 5.87 -12.21 28.55
C LEU A 47 5.29 -10.86 28.09
N ASP A 48 5.18 -9.92 29.01
CA ASP A 48 4.93 -8.51 28.74
C ASP A 48 6.19 -7.69 29.07
N LEU A 49 6.95 -7.34 28.03
CA LEU A 49 8.22 -6.63 28.19
C LEU A 49 8.04 -5.18 28.61
N VAL A 50 6.90 -4.57 28.31
CA VAL A 50 6.57 -3.21 28.76
C VAL A 50 6.26 -3.22 30.25
N GLU A 51 5.49 -4.19 30.74
CA GLU A 51 5.28 -4.38 32.17
C GLU A 51 6.62 -4.60 32.90
N TRP A 52 7.49 -5.43 32.35
CA TRP A 52 8.82 -5.68 32.95
C TRP A 52 9.66 -4.41 33.04
N GLN A 53 9.62 -3.52 32.03
CA GLN A 53 10.32 -2.24 32.11
C GLN A 53 9.79 -1.38 33.26
N LEU A 54 8.47 -1.37 33.48
CA LEU A 54 7.85 -0.62 34.58
C LEU A 54 8.24 -1.20 35.95
N ARG A 55 8.25 -2.53 36.08
CA ARG A 55 8.68 -3.22 37.31
C ARG A 55 10.15 -2.91 37.65
N VAL A 56 11.04 -3.05 36.66
CA VAL A 56 12.46 -2.76 36.83
C VAL A 56 12.69 -1.28 37.17
N ALA A 57 11.97 -0.36 36.54
CA ALA A 57 12.04 1.06 36.86
C ALA A 57 11.55 1.35 38.29
N ASN A 58 10.62 0.55 38.82
CA ASN A 58 10.15 0.63 40.20
C ASN A 58 11.13 -0.02 41.22
N GLY A 59 12.23 -0.60 40.74
CA GLY A 59 13.26 -1.23 41.58
C GLY A 59 13.00 -2.70 41.92
N GLU A 60 12.05 -3.33 41.23
CA GLU A 60 11.77 -4.76 41.37
C GLU A 60 12.83 -5.61 40.65
N PRO A 61 13.14 -6.80 41.12
CA PRO A 61 13.96 -7.76 40.38
C PRO A 61 13.20 -8.27 39.15
N LEU A 62 13.92 -8.86 38.19
CA LEU A 62 13.30 -9.54 37.05
C LEU A 62 12.39 -10.66 37.56
N PRO A 63 11.19 -10.82 37.00
CA PRO A 63 10.20 -11.82 37.41
C PRO A 63 10.66 -13.27 37.19
N LEU A 64 11.56 -13.50 36.21
CA LEU A 64 12.07 -14.81 35.80
C LEU A 64 13.59 -14.77 35.64
N GLU A 65 14.24 -15.91 35.81
CA GLU A 65 15.62 -16.12 35.44
C GLU A 65 15.74 -16.58 33.96
N GLN A 66 16.94 -16.53 33.41
CA GLN A 66 17.16 -16.91 31.99
C GLN A 66 16.76 -18.36 31.70
N ASP A 67 17.01 -19.27 32.65
CA ASP A 67 16.72 -20.70 32.50
C ASP A 67 15.22 -21.03 32.64
N ASP A 68 14.41 -20.10 33.12
CA ASP A 68 12.95 -20.24 33.20
C ASP A 68 12.24 -19.86 31.88
N LEU A 69 12.97 -19.31 30.90
CA LEU A 69 12.41 -18.89 29.64
C LEU A 69 12.30 -20.05 28.66
N ASP A 70 11.09 -20.25 28.13
CA ASP A 70 10.81 -21.25 27.11
C ASP A 70 10.26 -20.58 25.86
N ILE A 71 10.76 -20.97 24.69
CA ILE A 71 10.32 -20.44 23.40
C ILE A 71 9.26 -21.38 22.82
N GLN A 72 8.05 -20.86 22.58
CA GLN A 72 6.93 -21.62 22.06
C GLN A 72 6.47 -21.08 20.71
N GLY A 73 6.40 -21.96 19.72
CA GLY A 73 5.90 -21.64 18.39
C GLY A 73 6.83 -20.70 17.62
N HIS A 74 6.22 -19.92 16.74
CA HIS A 74 6.88 -18.98 15.86
C HIS A 74 6.03 -17.73 15.69
N ALA A 75 6.64 -16.55 15.75
CA ALA A 75 5.94 -15.29 15.54
C ALA A 75 6.60 -14.45 14.45
N ILE A 76 5.79 -13.69 13.73
CA ILE A 76 6.25 -12.77 12.69
C ILE A 76 5.54 -11.43 12.87
N GLU A 77 6.30 -10.35 12.80
CA GLU A 77 5.78 -8.98 12.80
C GLU A 77 5.93 -8.35 11.41
N ALA A 78 4.89 -7.68 10.95
CA ALA A 78 4.90 -6.81 9.80
C ALA A 78 4.65 -5.36 10.24
N ARG A 79 5.57 -4.45 9.90
CA ARG A 79 5.36 -3.01 10.08
C ARG A 79 4.61 -2.45 8.89
N ILE A 80 3.36 -2.05 9.11
CA ILE A 80 2.53 -1.41 8.09
C ILE A 80 2.89 0.07 8.06
N SER A 81 3.40 0.53 6.92
CA SER A 81 3.90 1.89 6.73
C SER A 81 3.19 2.60 5.58
N ALA A 82 3.02 3.91 5.73
CA ALA A 82 2.56 4.82 4.69
C ALA A 82 3.73 5.13 3.74
N GLU A 83 3.94 4.27 2.75
CA GLU A 83 5.03 4.37 1.78
C GLU A 83 4.65 3.71 0.45
N ASN A 84 5.32 4.10 -0.62
CA ASN A 84 5.12 3.52 -1.95
C ASN A 84 6.31 2.63 -2.33
N PRO A 85 6.21 1.31 -2.20
CA PRO A 85 7.28 0.38 -2.54
C PRO A 85 7.69 0.45 -4.02
N ASP A 86 6.74 0.64 -4.93
CA ASP A 86 7.01 0.73 -6.38
C ASP A 86 7.69 2.05 -6.78
N ASN A 87 7.77 3.02 -5.86
CA ASN A 87 8.51 4.27 -6.01
C ASN A 87 9.59 4.40 -4.91
N ASN A 88 10.49 3.44 -4.83
CA ASN A 88 11.63 3.42 -3.90
C ASN A 88 11.25 3.66 -2.42
N PHE A 89 10.10 3.14 -1.99
CA PHE A 89 9.57 3.32 -0.62
C PHE A 89 9.40 4.78 -0.21
N LEU A 90 9.09 5.64 -1.19
CA LEU A 90 8.81 7.05 -0.92
C LEU A 90 7.68 7.15 0.11
N PRO A 91 7.88 7.86 1.24
CA PRO A 91 6.85 8.04 2.24
C PRO A 91 5.60 8.69 1.65
N ALA A 92 4.43 8.22 2.05
CA ALA A 92 3.15 8.75 1.64
C ALA A 92 2.48 9.50 2.80
N THR A 93 1.81 10.58 2.48
CA THR A 93 1.03 11.37 3.43
C THR A 93 -0.42 11.46 2.97
N GLY A 94 -1.32 11.72 3.88
CA GLY A 94 -2.74 11.82 3.55
C GLY A 94 -3.64 11.45 4.73
N THR A 95 -4.94 11.39 4.47
CA THR A 95 -5.94 10.99 5.44
C THR A 95 -6.30 9.53 5.26
N LEU A 96 -6.38 8.78 6.34
CA LEU A 96 -6.86 7.39 6.37
C LEU A 96 -8.38 7.37 6.20
N TYR A 97 -8.88 7.51 4.98
CA TYR A 97 -10.33 7.52 4.73
C TYR A 97 -11.01 6.19 4.99
N VAL A 98 -10.26 5.11 4.80
CA VAL A 98 -10.63 3.76 5.22
C VAL A 98 -9.44 3.16 5.94
N TYR A 99 -9.70 2.64 7.12
CA TYR A 99 -8.77 1.82 7.88
C TYR A 99 -9.51 0.63 8.47
N ARG A 100 -9.53 -0.47 7.72
CA ARG A 100 -10.15 -1.75 8.15
C ARG A 100 -9.07 -2.73 8.51
N LYS A 101 -9.23 -3.34 9.68
CA LYS A 101 -8.29 -4.31 10.28
C LYS A 101 -8.90 -5.70 10.31
N PRO A 102 -8.08 -6.77 10.28
CA PRO A 102 -8.56 -8.10 10.65
C PRO A 102 -9.04 -8.13 12.10
N ALA A 103 -9.76 -9.19 12.46
CA ALA A 103 -10.03 -9.45 13.87
C ALA A 103 -8.70 -9.74 14.60
N ALA A 104 -8.39 -8.96 15.62
CA ALA A 104 -7.12 -8.99 16.32
C ALA A 104 -7.26 -8.41 17.73
N SER A 105 -6.42 -8.86 18.67
CA SER A 105 -6.17 -8.16 19.93
C SER A 105 -5.34 -6.90 19.71
N SER A 106 -5.24 -6.04 20.71
CA SER A 106 -4.41 -4.83 20.64
C SER A 106 -3.58 -4.72 21.92
N PHE A 107 -2.26 -4.64 21.76
CA PHE A 107 -1.26 -4.56 22.83
C PHE A 107 -1.24 -5.76 23.80
N GLU A 108 -1.86 -6.87 23.45
CA GLU A 108 -1.90 -8.10 24.24
C GLU A 108 -1.43 -9.28 23.41
N VAL A 109 -0.81 -10.28 24.04
CA VAL A 109 -0.36 -11.51 23.38
C VAL A 109 -1.57 -12.30 22.91
N ASP A 110 -1.63 -12.57 21.62
CA ASP A 110 -2.69 -13.34 20.96
C ASP A 110 -2.17 -13.95 19.66
N GLU A 111 -2.98 -14.79 19.01
CA GLU A 111 -2.63 -15.37 17.71
C GLU A 111 -2.51 -14.31 16.59
N VAL A 112 -3.34 -13.27 16.65
CA VAL A 112 -3.27 -12.09 15.77
C VAL A 112 -3.38 -10.85 16.64
N ARG A 113 -2.38 -9.99 16.57
CA ARG A 113 -2.30 -8.75 17.33
C ARG A 113 -2.00 -7.57 16.39
N ILE A 114 -2.67 -6.44 16.61
CA ILE A 114 -2.38 -5.17 15.94
C ILE A 114 -2.14 -4.08 16.96
N ASP A 115 -0.94 -3.52 16.94
CA ASP A 115 -0.58 -2.35 17.72
C ASP A 115 -0.55 -1.15 16.79
N ASP A 116 -1.54 -0.28 16.88
CA ASP A 116 -1.67 0.92 16.06
C ASP A 116 -1.80 2.18 16.91
N GLY A 117 -1.35 3.29 16.36
CA GLY A 117 -1.46 4.62 16.96
C GLY A 117 -2.41 5.54 16.21
N VAL A 118 -3.17 5.02 15.24
CA VAL A 118 -4.03 5.78 14.32
C VAL A 118 -5.42 5.17 14.20
N ARG A 119 -6.37 5.95 13.71
CA ARG A 119 -7.76 5.57 13.47
C ARG A 119 -8.19 6.00 12.08
N GLU A 120 -9.28 5.43 11.61
CA GLU A 120 -9.97 5.92 10.41
C GLU A 120 -10.32 7.40 10.59
N GLY A 121 -9.94 8.23 9.64
CA GLY A 121 -10.08 9.69 9.65
C GLY A 121 -8.82 10.46 10.09
N ASP A 122 -7.84 9.79 10.70
CA ASP A 122 -6.58 10.45 11.08
C ASP A 122 -5.71 10.76 9.85
N ALA A 123 -4.88 11.80 10.00
CA ALA A 123 -3.93 12.20 8.98
C ALA A 123 -2.51 11.68 9.29
N ILE A 124 -1.87 11.06 8.30
CA ILE A 124 -0.45 10.73 8.35
C ILE A 124 0.33 11.95 7.86
N SER A 125 1.17 12.51 8.74
CA SER A 125 1.91 13.73 8.48
C SER A 125 3.38 13.44 8.13
N PRO A 126 4.06 14.35 7.43
CA PRO A 126 5.48 14.19 7.07
C PRO A 126 6.45 14.41 8.25
N PHE A 127 5.95 14.76 9.45
CA PHE A 127 6.79 15.14 10.59
C PHE A 127 7.19 13.96 11.48
N TYR A 128 6.53 12.81 11.33
CA TYR A 128 6.74 11.61 12.12
C TYR A 128 7.13 10.44 11.22
N ASP A 129 7.41 9.30 11.84
CA ASP A 129 7.65 8.04 11.15
C ASP A 129 6.41 7.63 10.35
N PRO A 130 6.55 7.08 9.13
CA PRO A 130 5.42 6.67 8.31
C PRO A 130 4.69 5.42 8.84
N MET A 131 5.13 4.81 9.92
CA MET A 131 4.54 3.59 10.47
C MET A 131 3.11 3.84 10.96
N ILE A 132 2.16 3.09 10.39
CA ILE A 132 0.73 3.13 10.73
C ILE A 132 0.44 2.17 11.88
N ALA A 133 0.93 0.94 11.76
CA ALA A 133 0.66 -0.14 12.70
C ALA A 133 1.74 -1.22 12.64
N LYS A 134 1.76 -2.06 13.68
CA LYS A 134 2.44 -3.35 13.68
C LYS A 134 1.37 -4.45 13.67
N LEU A 135 1.50 -5.38 12.76
CA LEU A 135 0.69 -6.59 12.71
C LEU A 135 1.57 -7.77 13.09
N ILE A 136 1.23 -8.43 14.19
CA ILE A 136 1.97 -9.54 14.76
C ILE A 136 1.08 -10.79 14.70
N VAL A 137 1.66 -11.91 14.29
CA VAL A 137 0.98 -13.20 14.31
C VAL A 137 1.83 -14.25 15.00
N TRP A 138 1.15 -15.20 15.62
CA TRP A 138 1.76 -16.38 16.22
C TRP A 138 1.17 -17.65 15.60
N GLY A 139 2.01 -18.67 15.42
CA GLY A 139 1.63 -20.02 15.00
C GLY A 139 2.55 -21.06 15.66
N GLU A 140 2.13 -22.32 15.66
CA GLU A 140 2.96 -23.41 16.16
C GLU A 140 4.22 -23.60 15.30
N THR A 141 4.14 -23.25 14.02
CA THR A 141 5.23 -23.33 13.06
C THR A 141 5.39 -22.02 12.27
N ARG A 142 6.57 -21.85 11.63
CA ARG A 142 6.80 -20.73 10.71
C ARG A 142 5.78 -20.69 9.56
N GLU A 143 5.45 -21.85 9.01
CA GLU A 143 4.48 -21.96 7.89
C GLU A 143 3.09 -21.48 8.32
N GLU A 144 2.64 -21.88 9.50
CA GLU A 144 1.37 -21.41 10.07
C GLU A 144 1.38 -19.90 10.30
N ALA A 145 2.44 -19.37 10.92
CA ALA A 145 2.59 -17.94 11.14
C ALA A 145 2.59 -17.15 9.81
N LEU A 146 3.28 -17.63 8.77
CA LEU A 146 3.27 -17.01 7.44
C LEU A 146 1.85 -16.97 6.83
N GLY A 147 1.13 -18.09 6.91
CA GLY A 147 -0.26 -18.16 6.42
C GLY A 147 -1.20 -17.22 7.17
N LYS A 148 -1.07 -17.13 8.50
CA LYS A 148 -1.85 -16.20 9.34
C LYS A 148 -1.53 -14.74 8.99
N LEU A 149 -0.26 -14.42 8.77
CA LEU A 149 0.15 -13.06 8.44
C LEU A 149 -0.36 -12.62 7.07
N ASP A 150 -0.26 -13.47 6.05
CA ASP A 150 -0.80 -13.13 4.72
C ASP A 150 -2.33 -12.95 4.79
N ALA A 151 -3.04 -13.84 5.48
CA ALA A 151 -4.49 -13.74 5.65
C ALA A 151 -4.91 -12.45 6.39
N ALA A 152 -4.15 -12.04 7.41
CA ALA A 152 -4.40 -10.81 8.15
C ALA A 152 -4.08 -9.55 7.31
N LEU A 153 -2.97 -9.55 6.56
CA LEU A 153 -2.64 -8.48 5.63
C LEU A 153 -3.68 -8.36 4.49
N ALA A 154 -4.19 -9.48 3.98
CA ALA A 154 -5.26 -9.49 2.97
C ALA A 154 -6.56 -8.83 3.46
N GLN A 155 -6.83 -8.86 4.77
CA GLN A 155 -7.97 -8.21 5.40
C GLN A 155 -7.70 -6.77 5.84
N THR A 156 -6.45 -6.29 5.70
CA THR A 156 -6.07 -4.93 6.05
C THR A 156 -6.30 -4.02 4.85
N HIS A 157 -7.35 -3.19 4.92
CA HIS A 157 -7.71 -2.28 3.84
C HIS A 157 -7.46 -0.83 4.26
N ILE A 158 -6.58 -0.16 3.54
CA ILE A 158 -6.23 1.25 3.78
C ILE A 158 -6.48 2.03 2.50
N VAL A 159 -7.24 3.13 2.62
CA VAL A 159 -7.55 4.04 1.51
C VAL A 159 -7.27 5.46 1.92
N GLY A 160 -6.62 6.21 1.04
CA GLY A 160 -6.29 7.62 1.21
C GLY A 160 -4.81 7.95 1.04
N LEU A 161 -3.96 6.92 1.13
CA LEU A 161 -2.52 7.02 0.90
C LEU A 161 -1.96 5.66 0.45
N GLN A 162 -0.75 5.67 -0.09
CA GLN A 162 -0.04 4.46 -0.46
C GLN A 162 0.51 3.76 0.79
N THR A 163 0.50 2.43 0.79
CA THR A 163 1.05 1.61 1.89
C THR A 163 1.85 0.43 1.35
N ASN A 164 2.69 -0.14 2.22
CA ASN A 164 3.48 -1.32 1.90
C ASN A 164 2.73 -2.66 2.08
N VAL A 165 1.44 -2.67 2.38
CA VAL A 165 0.67 -3.89 2.67
C VAL A 165 0.80 -4.94 1.56
N GLN A 166 0.63 -4.56 0.30
CA GLN A 166 0.73 -5.50 -0.82
C GLN A 166 2.17 -5.99 -1.04
N PHE A 167 3.15 -5.13 -0.83
CA PHE A 167 4.57 -5.48 -0.87
C PHE A 167 4.91 -6.52 0.20
N LEU A 168 4.46 -6.34 1.44
CA LEU A 168 4.65 -7.29 2.53
C LEU A 168 4.07 -8.67 2.18
N ARG A 169 2.88 -8.74 1.61
CA ARG A 169 2.28 -10.00 1.14
C ARG A 169 3.16 -10.70 0.10
N ARG A 170 3.71 -9.95 -0.85
CA ARG A 170 4.63 -10.49 -1.86
C ARG A 170 5.92 -11.00 -1.23
N VAL A 171 6.47 -10.29 -0.24
CA VAL A 171 7.65 -10.76 0.52
C VAL A 171 7.38 -12.11 1.18
N LEU A 172 6.23 -12.26 1.86
CA LEU A 172 5.86 -13.52 2.51
C LEU A 172 5.77 -14.69 1.54
N ALA A 173 5.36 -14.43 0.28
CA ALA A 173 5.22 -15.44 -0.76
C ALA A 173 6.55 -15.84 -1.41
N THR A 174 7.66 -15.11 -1.18
CA THR A 174 8.97 -15.48 -1.74
C THR A 174 9.52 -16.73 -1.07
N GLU A 175 10.22 -17.57 -1.85
CA GLU A 175 10.88 -18.76 -1.31
C GLU A 175 11.95 -18.38 -0.28
N SER A 176 12.72 -17.33 -0.54
CA SER A 176 13.76 -16.85 0.37
C SER A 176 13.21 -16.50 1.75
N PHE A 177 12.08 -15.77 1.81
CA PHE A 177 11.47 -15.39 3.09
C PHE A 177 10.80 -16.59 3.78
N SER A 178 10.04 -17.40 3.02
CA SER A 178 9.33 -18.55 3.58
C SER A 178 10.26 -19.58 4.21
N GLN A 179 11.44 -19.80 3.62
CA GLN A 179 12.46 -20.72 4.13
C GLN A 179 13.42 -20.10 5.18
N GLY A 180 13.25 -18.80 5.50
CA GLY A 180 14.14 -18.11 6.44
C GLY A 180 15.55 -17.83 5.89
N LYS A 181 15.75 -17.91 4.59
CA LYS A 181 17.03 -17.60 3.90
C LYS A 181 17.12 -16.08 3.66
N LEU A 182 17.37 -15.35 4.72
CA LEU A 182 17.30 -13.89 4.77
C LEU A 182 18.70 -13.27 4.71
N ASP A 183 18.88 -12.35 3.76
CA ASP A 183 20.08 -11.54 3.63
C ASP A 183 19.73 -10.13 3.11
N THR A 184 20.72 -9.23 3.15
CA THR A 184 20.54 -7.83 2.72
C THR A 184 20.26 -7.67 1.22
N ALA A 185 20.46 -8.70 0.41
CA ALA A 185 20.21 -8.69 -1.03
C ALA A 185 18.85 -9.28 -1.42
N LEU A 186 18.01 -9.71 -0.45
CA LEU A 186 16.72 -10.35 -0.71
C LEU A 186 15.84 -9.51 -1.64
N ILE A 187 15.63 -8.25 -1.31
CA ILE A 187 14.77 -7.33 -2.10
C ILE A 187 15.27 -7.19 -3.52
N GLN A 188 16.59 -7.06 -3.71
CA GLN A 188 17.17 -6.93 -5.03
C GLN A 188 17.04 -8.23 -5.84
N ARG A 189 17.27 -9.37 -5.21
CA ARG A 189 17.19 -10.70 -5.84
C ARG A 189 15.77 -11.05 -6.26
N GLU A 190 14.78 -10.71 -5.44
CA GLU A 190 13.36 -11.03 -5.66
C GLU A 190 12.59 -9.89 -6.36
N SER A 191 13.30 -8.88 -6.88
CA SER A 191 12.69 -7.62 -7.37
C SER A 191 11.60 -7.83 -8.42
N GLU A 192 11.74 -8.83 -9.30
CA GLU A 192 10.72 -9.14 -10.32
C GLU A 192 9.39 -9.61 -9.72
N HIS A 193 9.42 -10.24 -8.54
CA HIS A 193 8.23 -10.71 -7.84
C HIS A 193 7.67 -9.66 -6.87
N LEU A 194 8.51 -8.75 -6.40
CA LEU A 194 8.13 -7.80 -5.36
C LEU A 194 7.50 -6.51 -5.90
N PHE A 195 7.93 -6.04 -7.08
CA PHE A 195 7.53 -4.73 -7.60
C PHE A 195 6.67 -4.82 -8.87
N ASN A 196 5.87 -3.79 -9.12
CA ASN A 196 5.07 -3.59 -10.33
C ASN A 196 4.13 -4.77 -10.66
N GLN A 197 3.58 -5.41 -9.63
CA GLN A 197 2.66 -6.52 -9.79
C GLN A 197 1.22 -6.02 -10.01
N ASP A 198 0.48 -6.72 -10.86
CA ASP A 198 -0.93 -6.46 -11.14
C ASP A 198 -1.75 -7.77 -10.95
N PRO A 199 -2.04 -8.13 -9.68
CA PRO A 199 -2.65 -9.43 -9.38
C PRO A 199 -4.12 -9.54 -9.81
N LEU A 200 -4.86 -8.44 -9.93
CA LEU A 200 -6.24 -8.45 -10.39
C LEU A 200 -6.37 -8.35 -11.90
N GLY A 201 -5.50 -7.58 -12.54
CA GLY A 201 -5.58 -7.27 -13.95
C GLY A 201 -6.72 -6.31 -14.30
N VAL A 202 -6.62 -5.71 -15.48
CA VAL A 202 -7.59 -4.70 -15.95
C VAL A 202 -9.01 -5.27 -16.05
N ASP A 203 -9.18 -6.49 -16.49
CA ASP A 203 -10.49 -7.10 -16.72
C ASP A 203 -11.27 -7.25 -15.42
N MET A 204 -10.64 -7.78 -14.38
CA MET A 204 -11.30 -7.95 -13.08
C MET A 204 -11.47 -6.61 -12.35
N ALA A 205 -10.53 -5.69 -12.46
CA ALA A 205 -10.66 -4.34 -11.90
C ALA A 205 -11.87 -3.61 -12.48
N VAL A 206 -12.03 -3.64 -13.80
CA VAL A 206 -13.20 -3.06 -14.51
C VAL A 206 -14.49 -3.78 -14.09
N ALA A 207 -14.49 -5.11 -14.09
CA ALA A 207 -15.67 -5.90 -13.70
C ALA A 207 -16.11 -5.58 -12.27
N ALA A 208 -15.17 -5.42 -11.33
CA ALA A 208 -15.45 -5.06 -9.95
C ALA A 208 -16.02 -3.63 -9.83
N ALA A 209 -15.45 -2.65 -10.54
CA ALA A 209 -15.95 -1.29 -10.57
C ALA A 209 -17.38 -1.23 -11.14
N VAL A 210 -17.60 -1.86 -12.28
CA VAL A 210 -18.94 -1.93 -12.92
C VAL A 210 -19.95 -2.64 -12.01
N ALA A 211 -19.58 -3.76 -11.38
CA ALA A 211 -20.44 -4.47 -10.44
C ALA A 211 -20.85 -3.59 -9.24
N ARG A 212 -19.89 -2.86 -8.66
CA ARG A 212 -20.15 -1.89 -7.59
C ARG A 212 -21.12 -0.81 -8.04
N THR A 213 -20.87 -0.22 -9.22
CA THR A 213 -21.70 0.87 -9.77
C THR A 213 -23.14 0.41 -10.00
N VAL A 214 -23.33 -0.75 -10.63
CA VAL A 214 -24.68 -1.31 -10.85
C VAL A 214 -25.36 -1.67 -9.53
N LEU A 215 -24.64 -2.19 -8.52
CA LEU A 215 -25.21 -2.45 -7.20
C LEU A 215 -25.62 -1.16 -6.49
N ALA A 216 -24.81 -0.10 -6.55
CA ALA A 216 -25.15 1.18 -5.96
C ALA A 216 -26.36 1.82 -6.63
N GLU A 217 -26.48 1.71 -7.95
CA GLU A 217 -27.65 2.17 -8.70
C GLU A 217 -28.92 1.41 -8.29
N ARG A 218 -28.85 0.08 -8.15
CA ARG A 218 -29.98 -0.74 -7.67
C ARG A 218 -30.40 -0.38 -6.24
N ASP A 219 -29.43 -0.08 -5.36
CA ASP A 219 -29.72 0.36 -4.00
C ASP A 219 -30.41 1.73 -3.94
N ALA A 220 -30.18 2.57 -4.95
CA ALA A 220 -30.79 3.89 -5.08
C ALA A 220 -32.19 3.84 -5.72
N GLU A 221 -32.63 2.70 -6.24
CA GLU A 221 -33.96 2.54 -6.83
C GLU A 221 -35.07 2.76 -5.78
N SER A 222 -36.12 3.42 -6.17
CA SER A 222 -37.31 3.70 -5.35
C SER A 222 -38.55 2.96 -5.86
N HIS A 223 -39.70 3.21 -5.25
CA HIS A 223 -40.98 2.69 -5.75
C HIS A 223 -41.41 3.34 -7.08
N ASP A 224 -40.75 4.43 -7.50
CA ASP A 224 -40.98 5.06 -8.79
C ASP A 224 -40.42 4.16 -9.91
N PRO A 225 -41.27 3.69 -10.88
CA PRO A 225 -40.78 2.89 -12.00
C PRO A 225 -39.69 3.56 -12.83
N PHE A 226 -39.66 4.91 -12.86
CA PHE A 226 -38.63 5.66 -13.58
C PHE A 226 -37.27 5.71 -12.85
N SER A 227 -37.19 5.30 -11.61
CA SER A 227 -35.90 5.16 -10.89
C SER A 227 -35.13 3.89 -11.26
N ARG A 228 -35.73 2.96 -12.00
CA ARG A 228 -35.12 1.67 -12.35
C ARG A 228 -33.93 1.85 -13.31
N THR A 229 -32.85 1.14 -13.03
CA THR A 229 -31.61 1.12 -13.81
C THR A 229 -31.38 -0.23 -14.49
N ASP A 230 -32.47 -0.99 -14.72
CA ASP A 230 -32.47 -2.33 -15.31
C ASP A 230 -32.17 -2.38 -16.83
N GLY A 231 -31.95 -1.21 -17.45
CA GLY A 231 -31.66 -1.09 -18.87
C GLY A 231 -32.87 -1.34 -19.78
N PHE A 232 -34.10 -1.25 -19.23
CA PHE A 232 -35.32 -1.42 -20.03
C PHE A 232 -35.36 -0.53 -21.24
N ARG A 233 -35.64 -1.11 -22.40
CA ARG A 233 -35.94 -0.45 -23.65
C ARG A 233 -37.05 -1.18 -24.37
N SER A 234 -37.97 -0.40 -25.01
CA SER A 234 -39.07 -0.97 -25.79
C SER A 234 -38.58 -1.73 -27.03
N HIS A 235 -37.39 -1.39 -27.54
CA HIS A 235 -36.78 -2.05 -28.71
C HIS A 235 -35.25 -2.05 -28.56
N GLY A 236 -34.65 -3.19 -28.92
CA GLY A 236 -33.19 -3.37 -28.92
C GLY A 236 -32.60 -3.61 -27.53
N VAL A 237 -31.30 -3.74 -27.50
CA VAL A 237 -30.52 -4.02 -26.27
C VAL A 237 -29.96 -2.72 -25.69
N ALA A 238 -30.20 -2.45 -24.42
CA ALA A 238 -29.57 -1.32 -23.75
C ALA A 238 -28.05 -1.56 -23.65
N SER A 239 -27.33 -0.51 -23.97
CA SER A 239 -25.86 -0.55 -23.89
C SER A 239 -25.37 0.74 -23.26
N ARG A 240 -24.45 0.61 -22.28
CA ARG A 240 -23.81 1.71 -21.58
C ARG A 240 -22.31 1.67 -21.84
N ARG A 241 -21.76 2.80 -22.25
CA ARG A 241 -20.31 3.03 -22.31
C ARG A 241 -19.87 3.59 -20.95
N ILE A 242 -18.76 3.08 -20.44
CA ILE A 242 -18.13 3.52 -19.20
C ILE A 242 -16.67 3.80 -19.55
N ASP A 243 -16.27 5.05 -19.38
CA ASP A 243 -14.90 5.48 -19.63
C ASP A 243 -14.13 5.39 -18.30
N LEU A 244 -12.99 4.70 -18.33
CA LEU A 244 -12.20 4.39 -17.16
C LEU A 244 -10.71 4.66 -17.45
N GLU A 245 -9.93 4.78 -16.38
CA GLU A 245 -8.48 4.76 -16.44
C GLU A 245 -7.93 3.68 -15.50
N TYR A 246 -7.01 2.87 -16.02
CA TYR A 246 -6.35 1.81 -15.27
C TYR A 246 -4.83 1.88 -15.48
N ALA A 247 -4.07 1.98 -14.39
CA ALA A 247 -2.61 2.13 -14.41
C ALA A 247 -2.14 3.26 -15.36
N GLY A 248 -2.83 4.41 -15.33
CA GLY A 248 -2.52 5.57 -16.18
C GLY A 248 -2.90 5.42 -17.66
N LYS A 249 -3.66 4.37 -18.02
CA LYS A 249 -4.10 4.13 -19.40
C LYS A 249 -5.62 4.18 -19.51
N PRO A 250 -6.17 4.86 -20.54
CA PRO A 250 -7.61 4.88 -20.76
C PRO A 250 -8.12 3.50 -21.14
N VAL A 251 -9.23 3.10 -20.54
CA VAL A 251 -9.95 1.85 -20.81
C VAL A 251 -11.42 2.15 -21.02
N VAL A 252 -12.00 1.62 -22.09
CA VAL A 252 -13.44 1.77 -22.34
C VAL A 252 -14.13 0.44 -22.06
N ALA A 253 -15.08 0.45 -21.15
CA ALA A 253 -15.96 -0.69 -20.92
C ALA A 253 -17.33 -0.48 -21.57
N LYS A 254 -17.91 -1.55 -22.09
CA LYS A 254 -19.26 -1.56 -22.66
C LYS A 254 -20.11 -2.61 -21.98
N LEU A 255 -21.06 -2.11 -21.18
CA LEU A 255 -22.05 -2.94 -20.49
C LEU A 255 -23.32 -3.06 -21.32
N ARG A 256 -23.81 -4.29 -21.54
CA ARG A 256 -25.06 -4.60 -22.24
C ARG A 256 -26.01 -5.31 -21.29
N TYR A 257 -27.27 -4.90 -21.34
CA TYR A 257 -28.37 -5.48 -20.55
C TYR A 257 -29.14 -6.43 -21.45
N LEU A 258 -28.96 -7.74 -21.26
CA LEU A 258 -29.64 -8.78 -22.02
C LEU A 258 -30.76 -9.39 -21.19
N ASP A 259 -31.67 -10.11 -21.83
CA ASP A 259 -32.79 -10.77 -21.16
C ASP A 259 -32.32 -11.85 -20.17
N ASP A 260 -31.16 -12.46 -20.42
CA ASP A 260 -30.53 -13.49 -19.60
C ASP A 260 -29.43 -12.98 -18.66
N GLY A 261 -29.21 -11.65 -18.58
CA GLY A 261 -28.25 -11.04 -17.67
C GLY A 261 -27.41 -9.92 -18.27
N LEU A 262 -26.27 -9.68 -17.64
CA LEU A 262 -25.34 -8.63 -18.05
C LEU A 262 -24.19 -9.20 -18.89
N GLN A 263 -23.77 -8.45 -19.87
CA GLN A 263 -22.62 -8.75 -20.68
C GLN A 263 -21.66 -7.54 -20.69
N LEU A 264 -20.40 -7.78 -20.37
CA LEU A 264 -19.36 -6.75 -20.29
C LEU A 264 -18.30 -7.02 -21.37
N LYS A 265 -17.87 -5.95 -22.00
CA LYS A 265 -16.68 -5.91 -22.85
C LYS A 265 -15.70 -4.89 -22.28
N VAL A 266 -14.44 -5.27 -22.08
CA VAL A 266 -13.37 -4.40 -21.58
C VAL A 266 -12.37 -4.14 -22.71
N GLY A 267 -12.16 -2.88 -23.05
CA GLY A 267 -11.25 -2.45 -24.12
C GLY A 267 -11.55 -3.17 -25.44
N ASP A 268 -10.51 -3.73 -26.04
CA ASP A 268 -10.57 -4.50 -27.29
C ASP A 268 -10.87 -5.99 -27.06
N GLY A 269 -11.00 -6.43 -25.80
CA GLY A 269 -11.30 -7.82 -25.45
C GLY A 269 -12.62 -8.33 -25.97
N GLU A 270 -12.91 -9.59 -25.74
CA GLU A 270 -14.19 -10.19 -26.11
C GLU A 270 -15.28 -9.84 -25.09
N SER A 271 -16.53 -9.83 -25.54
CA SER A 271 -17.68 -9.64 -24.70
C SER A 271 -18.00 -10.90 -23.93
N ALA A 272 -18.05 -10.84 -22.60
CA ALA A 272 -18.30 -12.00 -21.75
C ALA A 272 -19.42 -11.73 -20.73
N PRO A 273 -20.10 -12.77 -20.23
CA PRO A 273 -21.09 -12.62 -19.17
C PRO A 273 -20.45 -12.02 -17.91
N LEU A 274 -21.16 -11.04 -17.30
CA LEU A 274 -20.81 -10.45 -16.01
C LEU A 274 -21.88 -10.85 -15.01
N SER A 275 -21.50 -11.52 -13.93
CA SER A 275 -22.38 -11.79 -12.80
C SER A 275 -21.72 -11.40 -11.49
N PHE A 276 -22.53 -10.91 -10.56
CA PHE A 276 -22.05 -10.49 -9.24
C PHE A 276 -23.15 -10.59 -8.19
N THR A 277 -22.73 -10.82 -6.96
CA THR A 277 -23.62 -10.91 -5.81
C THR A 277 -22.98 -10.24 -4.62
N ARG A 278 -23.70 -9.34 -3.95
CA ARG A 278 -23.25 -8.75 -2.68
C ARG A 278 -23.38 -9.78 -1.57
N GLN A 279 -22.32 -9.95 -0.79
CA GLN A 279 -22.29 -10.80 0.38
C GLN A 279 -22.79 -10.05 1.64
N PRO A 280 -23.21 -10.74 2.71
CA PRO A 280 -23.71 -10.11 3.93
C PRO A 280 -22.70 -9.16 4.60
N ASP A 281 -21.42 -9.40 4.43
CA ASP A 281 -20.32 -8.59 4.95
C ASP A 281 -19.94 -7.40 4.05
N GLY A 282 -20.70 -7.18 2.97
CA GLY A 282 -20.53 -6.09 2.00
C GLY A 282 -19.51 -6.38 0.90
N ALA A 283 -18.83 -7.52 0.89
CA ALA A 283 -18.00 -7.96 -0.22
C ALA A 283 -18.85 -8.26 -1.47
N ILE A 284 -18.24 -8.23 -2.65
CA ILE A 284 -18.90 -8.54 -3.92
C ILE A 284 -18.22 -9.77 -4.53
N ASP A 285 -18.96 -10.85 -4.71
CA ASP A 285 -18.54 -12.00 -5.51
C ASP A 285 -18.74 -11.66 -6.97
N VAL A 286 -17.65 -11.44 -7.71
CA VAL A 286 -17.65 -11.04 -9.12
C VAL A 286 -17.15 -12.18 -9.99
N ARG A 287 -17.87 -12.43 -11.10
CA ARG A 287 -17.48 -13.42 -12.11
C ARG A 287 -17.50 -12.77 -13.49
N TYR A 288 -16.35 -12.81 -14.15
CA TYR A 288 -16.18 -12.24 -15.48
C TYR A 288 -15.08 -13.01 -16.24
N ALA A 289 -15.27 -13.23 -17.53
CA ALA A 289 -14.27 -13.86 -18.44
C ALA A 289 -13.64 -15.15 -17.89
N GLY A 290 -14.44 -16.01 -17.24
CA GLY A 290 -13.99 -17.27 -16.65
C GLY A 290 -13.27 -17.15 -15.31
N GLN A 291 -13.06 -15.95 -14.80
CA GLN A 291 -12.49 -15.68 -13.48
C GLN A 291 -13.58 -15.39 -12.44
N ARG A 292 -13.25 -15.67 -11.18
CA ARG A 292 -14.07 -15.34 -10.02
C ARG A 292 -13.19 -14.71 -8.95
N GLN A 293 -13.62 -13.56 -8.44
CA GLN A 293 -12.99 -12.89 -7.30
C GLN A 293 -14.03 -12.40 -6.31
N VAL A 294 -13.72 -12.51 -5.02
CA VAL A 294 -14.47 -11.84 -3.97
C VAL A 294 -13.71 -10.56 -3.64
N VAL A 295 -14.32 -9.43 -3.89
CA VAL A 295 -13.68 -8.12 -3.75
C VAL A 295 -14.40 -7.22 -2.77
N ARG A 296 -13.64 -6.34 -2.11
CA ARG A 296 -14.18 -5.18 -1.40
C ARG A 296 -13.81 -3.93 -2.16
N THR A 297 -14.76 -3.03 -2.30
CA THR A 297 -14.58 -1.81 -3.07
C THR A 297 -14.86 -0.59 -2.21
N PHE A 298 -13.99 0.41 -2.30
CA PHE A 298 -14.13 1.69 -1.60
C PHE A 298 -14.00 2.82 -2.61
N PRO A 299 -15.13 3.44 -3.02
CA PRO A 299 -15.11 4.57 -3.94
C PRO A 299 -14.71 5.85 -3.21
N ARG A 300 -13.91 6.68 -3.89
CA ARG A 300 -13.56 8.01 -3.45
C ARG A 300 -13.47 8.95 -4.65
N GLY A 301 -14.46 9.83 -4.80
CA GLY A 301 -14.61 10.56 -6.05
C GLY A 301 -14.73 9.58 -7.20
N GLU A 302 -13.93 9.78 -8.22
CA GLU A 302 -13.86 8.89 -9.38
C GLU A 302 -12.99 7.64 -9.16
N VAL A 303 -12.15 7.63 -8.14
CA VAL A 303 -11.25 6.49 -7.85
C VAL A 303 -11.98 5.42 -7.06
N VAL A 304 -11.95 4.21 -7.56
CA VAL A 304 -12.44 3.00 -6.88
C VAL A 304 -11.25 2.16 -6.46
N HIS A 305 -11.07 1.98 -5.16
CA HIS A 305 -10.10 1.05 -4.61
C HIS A 305 -10.72 -0.34 -4.56
N VAL A 306 -10.05 -1.32 -5.15
CA VAL A 306 -10.52 -2.71 -5.24
C VAL A 306 -9.53 -3.61 -4.50
N PHE A 307 -10.01 -4.30 -3.46
CA PHE A 307 -9.25 -5.26 -2.67
C PHE A 307 -9.79 -6.65 -2.94
N GLY A 308 -8.99 -7.51 -3.52
CA GLY A 308 -9.27 -8.93 -3.76
C GLY A 308 -8.40 -9.84 -2.91
N THR A 309 -8.64 -11.14 -3.00
CA THR A 309 -7.86 -12.15 -2.27
C THR A 309 -6.38 -12.12 -2.65
N ASP A 310 -6.09 -11.92 -3.93
CA ASP A 310 -4.73 -12.02 -4.47
C ASP A 310 -3.97 -10.68 -4.43
N GLY A 311 -4.66 -9.58 -4.11
CA GLY A 311 -4.07 -8.25 -4.01
C GLY A 311 -5.07 -7.12 -4.14
N ALA A 312 -4.57 -5.90 -4.31
CA ALA A 312 -5.37 -4.70 -4.43
C ALA A 312 -4.94 -3.88 -5.65
N THR A 313 -5.88 -3.11 -6.18
CA THR A 313 -5.64 -2.15 -7.27
C THR A 313 -6.58 -0.96 -7.16
N THR A 314 -6.35 0.04 -7.99
CA THR A 314 -7.25 1.19 -8.16
C THR A 314 -7.68 1.30 -9.61
N ILE A 315 -8.90 1.77 -9.82
CA ILE A 315 -9.44 2.10 -11.12
C ILE A 315 -10.20 3.43 -11.02
N THR A 316 -10.04 4.31 -12.01
CA THR A 316 -10.73 5.59 -12.05
C THR A 316 -11.91 5.50 -13.02
N GLU A 317 -13.11 5.80 -12.55
CA GLU A 317 -14.32 5.94 -13.37
C GLU A 317 -14.42 7.41 -13.80
N LEU A 318 -14.15 7.69 -15.07
CA LEU A 318 -14.09 9.06 -15.57
C LEU A 318 -15.50 9.64 -15.80
N ASP A 319 -15.83 10.73 -15.12
CA ASP A 319 -16.99 11.56 -15.49
C ASP A 319 -16.62 12.51 -16.62
N VAL A 320 -16.81 12.04 -17.84
CA VAL A 320 -16.48 12.79 -19.07
C VAL A 320 -17.18 14.15 -19.12
N LEU A 321 -18.35 14.30 -18.48
CA LEU A 321 -19.08 15.56 -18.46
C LEU A 321 -18.47 16.55 -17.47
N ALA A 322 -18.01 16.09 -16.31
CA ALA A 322 -17.31 16.92 -15.34
C ALA A 322 -15.98 17.45 -15.91
N HIS A 323 -15.22 16.59 -16.62
CA HIS A 323 -13.93 16.94 -17.22
C HIS A 323 -14.03 17.74 -18.53
N ALA A 324 -15.20 17.81 -19.17
CA ALA A 324 -15.37 18.60 -20.39
C ALA A 324 -15.16 20.12 -20.21
N VAL A 325 -15.14 20.59 -18.96
CA VAL A 325 -14.93 22.01 -18.59
C VAL A 325 -13.47 22.30 -18.25
N GLU A 326 -12.68 21.28 -17.88
CA GLU A 326 -11.26 21.41 -17.52
C GLU A 326 -10.38 21.23 -18.75
N GLY A 327 -10.23 22.30 -19.53
CA GLY A 327 -9.40 22.30 -20.75
C GLY A 327 -7.91 22.29 -20.46
N ALA A 328 -7.20 21.32 -21.05
CA ALA A 328 -5.79 21.28 -21.48
C ALA A 328 -4.83 22.34 -20.89
N GLY A 329 -3.88 21.89 -20.05
CA GLY A 329 -2.77 22.75 -19.63
C GLY A 329 -1.90 22.22 -18.51
N GLU A 330 -1.38 20.99 -18.58
CA GLU A 330 -0.36 20.53 -17.64
C GLU A 330 0.84 19.86 -18.33
N GLY A 331 1.53 20.61 -19.18
CA GLY A 331 2.86 20.22 -19.67
C GLY A 331 3.93 21.07 -19.00
N GLY A 332 4.84 20.46 -18.23
CA GLY A 332 6.05 21.14 -17.75
C GLY A 332 6.06 21.60 -16.30
N ARG A 333 5.02 21.36 -15.52
CA ARG A 333 5.02 21.67 -14.06
C ARG A 333 5.67 20.53 -13.27
N LEU A 334 6.67 20.86 -12.46
CA LEU A 334 7.28 19.92 -11.52
C LEU A 334 6.77 20.20 -10.11
N THR A 335 6.02 19.29 -9.58
CA THR A 335 5.37 19.42 -8.28
C THR A 335 6.07 18.65 -7.19
N ALA A 336 5.90 19.07 -5.94
CA ALA A 336 6.34 18.33 -4.78
C ALA A 336 5.56 16.99 -4.68
N PRO A 337 6.24 15.85 -4.63
CA PRO A 337 5.59 14.53 -4.56
C PRO A 337 4.95 14.28 -3.20
N MET A 338 5.31 15.08 -2.19
CA MET A 338 4.85 14.98 -0.82
C MET A 338 5.07 16.31 -0.08
N PRO A 339 4.42 16.53 1.07
CA PRO A 339 4.73 17.67 1.93
C PRO A 339 6.14 17.51 2.52
N GLY A 340 6.90 18.59 2.53
CA GLY A 340 8.27 18.55 3.03
C GLY A 340 8.92 19.93 3.03
N LYS A 341 10.23 19.94 3.27
CA LYS A 341 11.06 21.14 3.24
C LYS A 341 12.02 21.08 2.07
N VAL A 342 12.13 22.16 1.30
CA VAL A 342 13.13 22.28 0.25
C VAL A 342 14.52 22.40 0.89
N VAL A 343 15.41 21.44 0.62
CA VAL A 343 16.78 21.43 1.13
C VAL A 343 17.70 22.24 0.23
N SER A 344 17.62 21.97 -1.08
CA SER A 344 18.43 22.67 -2.08
C SER A 344 17.73 22.73 -3.43
N ILE A 345 18.09 23.73 -4.22
CA ILE A 345 17.71 23.87 -5.64
C ILE A 345 18.99 23.98 -6.46
N ALA A 346 19.16 23.06 -7.40
CA ALA A 346 20.38 22.91 -8.19
C ALA A 346 20.37 23.73 -9.50
N VAL A 347 19.23 24.36 -9.82
CA VAL A 347 19.01 25.07 -11.10
C VAL A 347 18.40 26.45 -10.89
N LYS A 348 18.50 27.30 -11.89
CA LYS A 348 17.91 28.65 -11.92
C LYS A 348 17.06 28.82 -13.18
N ALA A 349 16.15 29.79 -13.17
CA ALA A 349 15.42 30.20 -14.36
C ALA A 349 16.37 30.50 -15.51
N GLY A 350 16.12 29.96 -16.68
CA GLY A 350 16.94 30.03 -17.90
C GLY A 350 17.94 28.89 -18.07
N ASP A 351 18.15 28.02 -17.07
CA ASP A 351 19.09 26.89 -17.19
C ASP A 351 18.51 25.81 -18.13
N LYS A 352 19.37 25.25 -18.97
CA LYS A 352 19.06 24.06 -19.79
C LYS A 352 19.30 22.82 -18.96
N VAL A 353 18.32 21.91 -18.98
CA VAL A 353 18.35 20.67 -18.22
C VAL A 353 18.11 19.46 -19.13
N THR A 354 18.71 18.33 -18.78
CA THR A 354 18.53 17.07 -19.48
C THR A 354 17.69 16.11 -18.64
N LYS A 355 17.01 15.19 -19.30
CA LYS A 355 16.21 14.13 -18.62
C LYS A 355 17.03 13.41 -17.56
N GLY A 356 16.48 13.31 -16.35
CA GLY A 356 17.14 12.68 -15.20
C GLY A 356 18.09 13.58 -14.41
N GLN A 357 18.35 14.82 -14.87
CA GLN A 357 19.18 15.76 -14.13
C GLN A 357 18.51 16.18 -12.81
N PRO A 358 19.22 16.15 -11.66
CA PRO A 358 18.71 16.66 -10.40
C PRO A 358 18.40 18.16 -10.48
N LEU A 359 17.20 18.56 -10.04
CA LEU A 359 16.75 19.96 -10.07
C LEU A 359 16.57 20.54 -8.67
N ALA A 360 16.03 19.75 -7.75
CA ALA A 360 15.83 20.15 -6.36
C ALA A 360 15.97 18.93 -5.43
N VAL A 361 16.28 19.18 -4.17
CA VAL A 361 16.28 18.18 -3.11
C VAL A 361 15.31 18.64 -2.03
N MET A 362 14.42 17.75 -1.63
CA MET A 362 13.47 17.96 -0.54
C MET A 362 13.77 17.00 0.61
N GLU A 363 13.53 17.44 1.83
CA GLU A 363 13.53 16.60 3.03
C GLU A 363 12.09 16.37 3.47
N ALA A 364 11.72 15.10 3.64
CA ALA A 364 10.45 14.69 4.21
C ALA A 364 10.66 13.41 5.03
N MET A 365 10.03 13.29 6.20
CA MET A 365 10.11 12.12 7.07
C MET A 365 11.56 11.64 7.34
N LYS A 366 12.48 12.58 7.55
CA LYS A 366 13.92 12.32 7.79
C LYS A 366 14.68 11.70 6.61
N MET A 367 14.14 11.78 5.41
CA MET A 367 14.78 11.32 4.17
C MET A 367 14.87 12.45 3.17
N GLU A 368 15.94 12.45 2.38
CA GLU A 368 16.13 13.40 1.28
C GLU A 368 15.62 12.79 -0.03
N HIS A 369 14.83 13.56 -0.76
CA HIS A 369 14.25 13.19 -2.05
C HIS A 369 14.72 14.13 -3.15
N THR A 370 15.31 13.57 -4.19
CA THR A 370 15.75 14.33 -5.35
C THR A 370 14.66 14.42 -6.40
N ILE A 371 14.30 15.63 -6.77
CA ILE A 371 13.39 15.92 -7.87
C ILE A 371 14.24 16.08 -9.14
N ALA A 372 14.03 15.21 -10.12
CA ALA A 372 14.79 15.19 -11.37
C ALA A 372 13.93 15.65 -12.56
N ALA A 373 14.60 16.13 -13.62
CA ALA A 373 13.94 16.52 -14.86
C ALA A 373 13.30 15.31 -15.55
N PRO A 374 11.99 15.32 -15.88
CA PRO A 374 11.32 14.23 -16.58
C PRO A 374 11.68 14.15 -18.06
N GLN A 375 12.16 15.26 -18.63
CA GLN A 375 12.55 15.42 -20.04
C GLN A 375 13.57 16.54 -20.19
N ASP A 376 14.15 16.66 -21.37
CA ASP A 376 15.01 17.79 -21.72
C ASP A 376 14.15 19.07 -21.82
N GLY A 377 14.71 20.20 -21.36
CA GLY A 377 13.97 21.46 -21.39
C GLY A 377 14.78 22.63 -20.86
N VAL A 378 14.09 23.75 -20.66
CA VAL A 378 14.64 24.97 -20.03
C VAL A 378 13.82 25.29 -18.80
N VAL A 379 14.46 25.63 -17.70
CA VAL A 379 13.77 26.07 -16.48
C VAL A 379 13.17 27.45 -16.70
N ASP A 380 11.85 27.54 -16.75
CA ASP A 380 11.15 28.82 -16.90
C ASP A 380 11.12 29.59 -15.59
N GLU A 381 10.79 28.92 -14.51
CA GLU A 381 10.58 29.54 -13.20
C GLU A 381 10.92 28.58 -12.06
N VAL A 382 11.45 29.14 -10.97
CA VAL A 382 11.68 28.46 -9.68
C VAL A 382 10.82 29.17 -8.64
N LEU A 383 9.88 28.44 -8.03
CA LEU A 383 8.81 29.01 -7.20
C LEU A 383 9.09 28.97 -5.70
N TYR A 384 10.05 28.16 -5.26
CA TYR A 384 10.43 28.00 -3.86
C TYR A 384 11.94 28.16 -3.67
N ALA A 385 12.34 28.48 -2.43
CA ALA A 385 13.74 28.62 -2.04
C ALA A 385 14.15 27.54 -1.02
N PRO A 386 15.44 27.23 -0.88
CA PRO A 386 15.92 26.37 0.19
C PRO A 386 15.47 26.87 1.56
N GLY A 387 14.87 25.99 2.35
CA GLY A 387 14.26 26.27 3.64
C GLY A 387 12.76 26.40 3.65
N ASP A 388 12.12 26.57 2.48
CA ASP A 388 10.67 26.69 2.38
C ASP A 388 9.95 25.36 2.64
N GLN A 389 8.80 25.45 3.29
CA GLN A 389 7.87 24.35 3.47
C GLN A 389 6.92 24.26 2.28
N VAL A 390 6.71 23.06 1.76
CA VAL A 390 5.84 22.80 0.61
C VAL A 390 4.82 21.73 0.95
N THR A 391 3.63 21.84 0.37
CA THR A 391 2.60 20.82 0.44
C THR A 391 2.71 19.88 -0.75
N GLU A 392 2.14 18.69 -0.65
CA GLU A 392 1.99 17.77 -1.80
C GLU A 392 1.28 18.49 -2.95
N GLY A 393 1.79 18.29 -4.17
CA GLY A 393 1.27 18.94 -5.37
C GLY A 393 1.69 20.41 -5.55
N ALA A 394 2.42 21.02 -4.59
CA ALA A 394 2.95 22.37 -4.76
C ALA A 394 3.92 22.43 -5.96
N GLU A 395 3.70 23.35 -6.88
CA GLU A 395 4.55 23.55 -8.07
C GLU A 395 5.92 24.13 -7.64
N LEU A 396 6.99 23.34 -7.74
CA LEU A 396 8.34 23.73 -7.32
C LEU A 396 9.07 24.49 -8.40
N LEU A 397 8.96 23.98 -9.62
CA LEU A 397 9.67 24.45 -10.81
C LEU A 397 8.76 24.32 -12.03
N ARG A 398 8.97 25.19 -13.00
CA ARG A 398 8.31 25.09 -14.31
C ARG A 398 9.36 24.89 -15.39
N LEU A 399 9.17 23.87 -16.24
CA LEU A 399 9.98 23.62 -17.42
C LEU A 399 9.24 24.08 -18.66
N GLY A 400 9.86 24.97 -19.42
CA GLY A 400 9.41 25.30 -20.77
C GLY A 400 9.88 24.23 -21.76
N MET A 401 9.06 23.95 -22.76
CA MET A 401 9.53 23.19 -23.91
C MET A 401 10.56 24.04 -24.63
N GLY A 402 11.82 23.63 -24.62
CA GLY A 402 12.87 24.28 -25.37
C GLY A 402 12.43 24.38 -26.83
N ALA A 403 12.37 25.59 -27.37
CA ALA A 403 12.22 25.78 -28.79
C ALA A 403 13.42 25.08 -29.47
N ALA A 404 13.10 24.06 -30.31
CA ALA A 404 14.05 23.33 -31.12
C ALA A 404 14.76 24.24 -32.10
#